data_6a80943e1fd62e871a96f647ef4b62da
#
_entry.id   6a80943e1fd62e871a96f647ef4b62da
#
_cell.length_a   1.000
_cell.length_b   1.000
_cell.length_c   1.000
_cell.angle_alpha   90.00
_cell.angle_beta   90.00
_cell.angle_gamma   90.00
#
_symmetry.space_group_name_H-M   'P 1'
#
loop_
_entity.id
_entity.type
_entity.pdbx_description
1 polymer ?
#
loop_
_entity_poly.entity_id
_entity_poly.type
_entity_poly.pdbx_seq_one_letter_code
_entity_poly.pdbx_strand_id
1 'polypeptide(L)' 'MSQTAHPSTGTKEDRLKRYLYEKAADGEHFFKSKFIADEVDLSPKEIGALMVKLRNSVTDLEIEKWSYTSATTWRIAPA' A
#
# COMPACT_ATOMS: atom_id res chain seq x y z
N MET A 1 -25.43 9.24 -3.42
CA MET A 1 -25.02 9.41 -3.11
C MET A 1 -24.31 9.10 -2.77
N SER A 2 -24.18 8.92 -2.89
CA SER A 2 -23.60 8.90 -2.54
C SER A 2 -22.77 8.86 -2.28
N GLN A 3 -22.63 8.96 -2.45
CA GLN A 3 -21.98 9.12 -2.18
C GLN A 3 -21.27 9.38 -1.72
N THR A 4 -21.90 9.72 -1.64
CA THR A 4 -21.25 10.23 -1.42
C THR A 4 -20.17 9.88 -1.29
N ALA A 5 -20.27 9.79 -2.13
CA ALA A 5 -18.99 9.27 -2.06
C ALA A 5 -18.35 9.54 -0.78
N HIS A 6 -18.31 8.73 0.07
CA HIS A 6 -17.73 9.17 1.24
C HIS A 6 -16.25 9.34 1.09
N PRO A 7 -15.69 10.21 1.86
CA PRO A 7 -14.35 10.68 1.68
C PRO A 7 -13.29 9.61 1.83
N SER A 8 -13.55 8.62 2.63
CA SER A 8 -12.53 7.63 2.91
C SER A 8 -12.08 6.88 1.66
N THR A 9 -12.96 6.74 0.69
CA THR A 9 -12.59 6.04 -0.53
C THR A 9 -11.73 6.89 -1.44
N GLY A 10 -11.70 8.19 -1.19
CA GLY A 10 -10.94 9.10 -2.03
C GLY A 10 -9.55 9.39 -1.54
N THR A 11 -9.18 8.94 -0.37
CA THR A 11 -7.86 9.28 0.16
C THR A 11 -6.77 8.42 -0.47
N LYS A 12 -5.57 9.00 -0.51
CA LYS A 12 -4.42 8.28 -1.03
C LYS A 12 -4.11 7.06 -0.18
N GLU A 13 -4.22 7.22 1.13
CA GLU A 13 -3.97 6.13 2.06
C GLU A 13 -4.95 4.99 1.83
N ASP A 14 -6.23 5.31 1.63
CA ASP A 14 -7.25 4.28 1.42
C ASP A 14 -7.03 3.53 0.11
N ARG A 15 -6.63 4.24 -0.94
CA ARG A 15 -6.36 3.59 -2.21
C ARG A 15 -5.22 2.59 -2.09
N LEU A 16 -4.13 3.00 -1.45
CA LEU A 16 -3.01 2.11 -1.26
C LEU A 16 -3.38 0.94 -0.36
N LYS A 17 -4.08 1.21 0.73
CA LYS A 17 -4.49 0.19 1.67
C LYS A 17 -5.35 -0.88 0.98
N ARG A 18 -6.30 -0.45 0.17
CA ARG A 18 -7.17 -1.38 -0.56
C ARG A 18 -6.35 -2.25 -1.51
N TYR A 19 -5.40 -1.63 -2.21
CA TYR A 19 -4.53 -2.38 -3.10
C TYR A 19 -3.76 -3.46 -2.35
N LEU A 20 -3.22 -3.10 -1.19
CA LEU A 20 -2.46 -4.05 -0.37
C LEU A 20 -3.31 -5.22 0.09
N TYR A 21 -4.54 -4.94 0.53
CA TYR A 21 -5.43 -6.01 0.95
C TYR A 21 -5.77 -6.95 -0.19
N GLU A 22 -5.99 -6.41 -1.38
CA GLU A 22 -6.29 -7.23 -2.54
C GLU A 22 -5.13 -8.14 -2.89
N LYS A 23 -3.91 -7.61 -2.85
CA LYS A 23 -2.75 -8.41 -3.18
C LYS A 23 -2.44 -9.44 -2.09
N ALA A 24 -2.57 -9.06 -0.85
CA ALA A 24 -2.30 -9.95 0.26
C ALA A 24 -3.35 -11.06 0.39
N ALA A 25 -4.51 -10.88 -0.21
CA ALA A 25 -5.54 -11.93 -0.17
C ALA A 25 -5.04 -13.23 -0.81
N ASP A 26 -4.10 -13.13 -1.76
CA ASP A 26 -3.51 -14.30 -2.40
C ASP A 26 -2.26 -14.81 -1.69
N GLY A 27 -1.86 -14.16 -0.61
CA GLY A 27 -0.68 -14.54 0.14
C GLY A 27 0.40 -13.50 0.08
N GLU A 28 1.63 -13.93 0.27
CA GLU A 28 2.77 -13.03 0.31
C GLU A 28 3.04 -12.41 -1.05
N HIS A 29 3.34 -11.11 -1.05
CA HIS A 29 3.66 -10.37 -2.25
C HIS A 29 4.87 -9.48 -2.04
N PHE A 30 5.70 -9.37 -3.07
CA PHE A 30 6.82 -8.42 -3.08
C PHE A 30 6.60 -7.45 -4.22
N PHE A 31 6.86 -6.16 -3.99
CA PHE A 31 6.77 -5.17 -5.05
C PHE A 31 7.65 -3.96 -4.76
N LYS A 32 7.98 -3.25 -5.81
CA LYS A 32 8.68 -1.98 -5.70
C LYS A 32 7.68 -0.84 -5.85
N SER A 33 7.87 0.21 -5.06
CA SER A 33 6.94 1.35 -5.09
C SER A 33 6.71 1.86 -6.50
N LYS A 34 7.77 1.97 -7.29
CA LYS A 34 7.64 2.53 -8.62
C LYS A 34 6.78 1.68 -9.56
N PHE A 35 6.67 0.38 -9.29
CA PHE A 35 5.88 -0.50 -10.17
C PHE A 35 4.38 -0.40 -9.89
N ILE A 36 4.00 -0.02 -8.69
CA ILE A 36 2.59 0.09 -8.36
C ILE A 36 2.09 1.54 -8.41
N ALA A 37 2.98 2.48 -8.65
CA ALA A 37 2.63 3.90 -8.64
C ALA A 37 1.48 4.22 -9.58
N ASP A 38 1.50 3.67 -10.79
CA ASP A 38 0.44 3.90 -11.75
C ASP A 38 -0.88 3.25 -11.35
N GLU A 39 -0.80 2.09 -10.70
CA GLU A 39 -2.00 1.37 -10.32
C GLU A 39 -2.76 2.05 -9.19
N VAL A 40 -2.04 2.69 -8.27
CA VAL A 40 -2.67 3.35 -7.15
C VAL A 40 -2.74 4.87 -7.34
N ASP A 41 -2.21 5.37 -8.44
CA ASP A 41 -2.19 6.80 -8.77
C ASP A 41 -1.49 7.61 -7.68
N LEU A 42 -0.32 7.15 -7.29
CA LEU A 42 0.52 7.82 -6.29
C LEU A 42 1.95 7.82 -6.77
N SER A 43 2.73 8.80 -6.31
CA SER A 43 4.15 8.80 -6.62
C SER A 43 4.87 7.77 -5.76
N PRO A 44 6.04 7.27 -6.20
CA PRO A 44 6.80 6.34 -5.37
C PRO A 44 7.14 6.90 -3.99
N LYS A 45 7.38 8.20 -3.91
CA LYS A 45 7.67 8.84 -2.64
C LYS A 45 6.47 8.81 -1.71
N GLU A 46 5.29 9.08 -2.25
CA GLU A 46 4.05 9.01 -1.48
C GLU A 46 3.78 7.59 -1.01
N ILE A 47 4.02 6.61 -1.87
CA ILE A 47 3.83 5.22 -1.50
C ILE A 47 4.76 4.85 -0.35
N GLY A 48 6.02 5.24 -0.42
CA GLY A 48 6.97 4.95 0.65
C GLY A 48 6.51 5.50 1.99
N ALA A 49 6.08 6.76 2.00
CA ALA A 49 5.62 7.41 3.23
C ALA A 49 4.37 6.71 3.78
N LEU A 50 3.43 6.38 2.90
CA LEU A 50 2.20 5.73 3.31
C LEU A 50 2.43 4.29 3.78
N MET A 51 3.39 3.60 3.17
CA MET A 51 3.71 2.24 3.61
C MET A 51 4.20 2.23 5.06
N VAL A 52 5.02 3.20 5.43
CA VAL A 52 5.49 3.31 6.81
C VAL A 52 4.32 3.57 7.75
N LYS A 53 3.42 4.46 7.34
CA LYS A 53 2.25 4.78 8.14
C LYS A 53 1.34 3.58 8.31
N LEU A 54 1.07 2.85 7.22
CA LEU A 54 0.22 1.68 7.27
C LEU A 54 0.84 0.56 8.07
N ARG A 55 2.16 0.39 7.97
CA ARG A 55 2.87 -0.60 8.76
C ARG A 55 2.62 -0.43 10.24
N ASN A 56 2.48 0.83 10.68
CA ASN A 56 2.27 1.13 12.09
C ASN A 56 0.81 1.08 12.50
N SER A 57 -0.12 1.12 11.56
CA SER A 57 -1.55 1.24 11.88
C SER A 57 -2.37 -0.01 11.58
N VAL A 58 -1.99 -0.81 10.59
CA VAL A 58 -2.76 -2.02 10.28
C VAL A 58 -2.19 -3.20 11.05
N THR A 59 -3.10 -4.05 11.55
CA THR A 59 -2.70 -5.21 12.33
C THR A 59 -2.95 -6.52 11.62
N ASP A 60 -3.73 -6.50 10.55
CA ASP A 60 -4.09 -7.70 9.81
C ASP A 60 -3.27 -7.87 8.52
N LEU A 61 -2.25 -7.04 8.35
CA LEU A 61 -1.28 -7.19 7.27
C LEU A 61 0.11 -7.08 7.84
N GLU A 62 1.02 -7.86 7.31
CA GLU A 62 2.44 -7.68 7.55
C GLU A 62 3.02 -6.84 6.45
N ILE A 63 3.71 -5.77 6.80
CA ILE A 63 4.33 -4.86 5.86
C ILE A 63 5.79 -4.72 6.25
N GLU A 64 6.69 -5.07 5.36
CA GLU A 64 8.12 -5.06 5.64
C GLU A 64 8.87 -4.36 4.52
N LYS A 65 9.86 -3.56 4.89
CA LYS A 65 10.78 -3.01 3.92
C LYS A 65 11.85 -4.07 3.69
N TRP A 66 11.86 -4.63 2.49
CA TRP A 66 12.71 -5.77 2.18
C TRP A 66 14.07 -5.38 1.66
N SER A 67 14.16 -4.27 0.96
CA SER A 67 15.42 -3.82 0.36
C SER A 67 15.54 -2.32 0.51
N TYR A 68 16.74 -1.84 0.76
CA TYR A 68 17.03 -0.43 0.96
C TYR A 68 17.88 0.15 -0.15
N THR A 69 17.97 -0.54 -1.28
CA THR A 69 18.73 -0.02 -2.41
C THR A 69 17.95 1.07 -3.12
N SER A 70 18.44 1.53 -4.26
CA SER A 70 17.85 2.66 -4.97
C SER A 70 16.35 2.52 -5.24
N ALA A 71 15.85 1.31 -5.30
CA ALA A 71 14.41 1.07 -5.43
C ALA A 71 13.99 0.22 -4.26
N THR A 72 13.19 0.82 -3.36
CA THR A 72 12.70 0.11 -2.18
C THR A 72 11.76 -1.01 -2.59
N THR A 73 12.03 -2.21 -2.10
CA THR A 73 11.13 -3.34 -2.28
C THR A 73 10.38 -3.56 -0.98
N TRP A 74 9.09 -3.74 -1.08
CA TRP A 74 8.22 -3.99 0.05
C TRP A 74 7.67 -5.40 -0.02
N ARG A 75 7.55 -6.01 1.15
CA ARG A 75 6.91 -7.32 1.30
C ARG A 75 5.61 -7.13 2.06
N ILE A 76 4.53 -7.69 1.54
CA ILE A 76 3.25 -7.70 2.26
C ILE A 76 2.75 -9.13 2.33
N ALA A 77 2.02 -9.41 3.41
CA ALA A 77 1.43 -10.72 3.62
C ALA A 77 0.27 -10.61 4.59
N PRO A 78 -0.67 -11.55 4.57
CA PRO A 78 -1.70 -11.60 5.60
C PRO A 78 -1.04 -11.87 6.95
N ALA A 79 -1.48 -11.16 7.96
CA ALA A 79 -0.96 -11.35 9.31
C ALA A 79 -1.64 -12.52 10.00
#